data_05e61a709ff85778e8540abeec94381a
#
_entry.id   05e61a709ff85778e8540abeec94381a
#
_cell.length_a   1.000
_cell.length_b   1.000
_cell.length_c   1.000
_cell.angle_alpha   90.00
_cell.angle_beta   90.00
_cell.angle_gamma   90.00
#
_symmetry.space_group_name_H-M   'P 1'
#
loop_
_entity.id
_entity.type
_entity.pdbx_description
1 polymer ?
#
loop_
_entity_poly.entity_id
_entity_poly.type
_entity_poly.pdbx_seq_one_letter_code
_entity_poly.pdbx_strand_id
1 'polypeptide(L)'
;VIKHRSSSVKIDTYREMLQRASKLLPINVKVVILADRGFSNPEFVSYVRALKWQCRVRLKSNVWIHHPKKGWQTLKQLHLAFGEAKLIQHVKVHKSKSLTDVYIAAAWETTSKEYWYILSTEPTTIQTFREYALRFDIEENFLDDKSNGFDLESSRLRSAPAISRLCLVLAMTTIFLSAQGLAVVNSDYRRLVDPHWFRGLSYLKIGWNWVNRALTKNWAFLAISSFTSNFDPDPAIASLIKHRQKLYRVEFSVLSLDWAS
;
A
#
# COMPACT_ATOMS: atom_id res chain seq x y z
N VAL A 1 -6.75 -14.96 10.59
CA VAL A 1 -7.33 -15.47 9.32
C VAL A 1 -8.83 -15.65 9.49
N ILE A 2 -9.62 -15.09 8.57
CA ILE A 2 -11.09 -15.14 8.59
C ILE A 2 -11.52 -16.14 7.52
N LYS A 3 -12.28 -17.15 7.94
CA LYS A 3 -12.89 -18.11 7.00
C LYS A 3 -14.12 -17.46 6.36
N HIS A 4 -14.06 -17.17 5.06
CA HIS A 4 -15.16 -16.51 4.34
C HIS A 4 -15.46 -17.23 3.02
N ARG A 5 -16.76 -17.32 2.65
CA ARG A 5 -17.21 -18.00 1.43
C ARG A 5 -17.22 -17.12 0.18
N SER A 6 -17.06 -15.79 0.33
CA SER A 6 -17.08 -14.83 -0.78
C SER A 6 -15.89 -13.87 -0.70
N SER A 7 -15.53 -13.27 -1.82
CA SER A 7 -14.50 -12.21 -1.89
C SER A 7 -14.94 -10.89 -1.23
N SER A 8 -16.24 -10.74 -0.91
CA SER A 8 -16.77 -9.53 -0.27
C SER A 8 -17.01 -9.79 1.21
N VAL A 9 -16.32 -9.06 2.05
CA VAL A 9 -16.39 -9.14 3.51
C VAL A 9 -17.14 -7.91 4.04
N LYS A 10 -18.08 -8.13 4.99
CA LYS A 10 -18.84 -7.03 5.60
C LYS A 10 -17.93 -6.14 6.46
N ILE A 11 -18.29 -4.86 6.58
CA ILE A 11 -17.53 -3.87 7.34
C ILE A 11 -17.31 -4.29 8.81
N ASP A 12 -18.26 -4.99 9.43
CA ASP A 12 -18.15 -5.41 10.82
C ASP A 12 -16.92 -6.27 11.11
N THR A 13 -16.52 -7.09 10.13
CA THR A 13 -15.30 -7.89 10.23
C THR A 13 -14.03 -7.03 10.29
N TYR A 14 -14.02 -5.91 9.56
CA TYR A 14 -12.88 -4.98 9.56
C TYR A 14 -12.90 -4.06 10.78
N ARG A 15 -14.07 -3.74 11.34
CA ARG A 15 -14.20 -2.87 12.51
C ARG A 15 -13.38 -3.36 13.69
N GLU A 16 -13.51 -4.63 14.03
CA GLU A 16 -12.76 -5.21 15.14
C GLU A 16 -11.24 -5.13 14.91
N MET A 17 -10.79 -5.45 13.69
CA MET A 17 -9.38 -5.36 13.32
C MET A 17 -8.87 -3.91 13.41
N LEU A 18 -9.60 -2.94 12.85
CA LEU A 18 -9.21 -1.54 12.87
C LEU A 18 -9.22 -0.95 14.28
N GLN A 19 -10.18 -1.35 15.13
CA GLN A 19 -10.18 -0.99 16.56
C GLN A 19 -8.97 -1.54 17.31
N ARG A 20 -8.59 -2.79 17.04
CA ARG A 20 -7.37 -3.35 17.63
C ARG A 20 -6.13 -2.60 17.17
N ALA A 21 -6.04 -2.32 15.88
CA ALA A 21 -4.93 -1.55 15.32
C ALA A 21 -4.85 -0.14 15.94
N SER A 22 -5.99 0.54 16.15
CA SER A 22 -5.99 1.88 16.74
C SER A 22 -5.46 1.93 18.18
N LYS A 23 -5.58 0.83 18.93
CA LYS A 23 -5.04 0.73 20.29
C LYS A 23 -3.53 0.47 20.32
N LEU A 24 -2.97 -0.04 19.24
CA LEU A 24 -1.55 -0.39 19.12
C LEU A 24 -0.71 0.75 18.55
N LEU A 25 -1.33 1.67 17.83
CA LEU A 25 -0.62 2.79 17.20
C LEU A 25 -0.33 3.88 18.24
N PRO A 26 0.84 4.55 18.15
CA PRO A 26 1.17 5.66 19.01
C PRO A 26 0.14 6.80 18.92
N ILE A 27 -0.05 7.51 20.01
CA ILE A 27 -0.94 8.67 20.05
C ILE A 27 -0.38 9.76 19.13
N ASN A 28 -1.25 10.47 18.41
CA ASN A 28 -0.92 11.57 17.49
C ASN A 28 -0.14 11.17 16.22
N VAL A 29 -0.08 9.91 15.87
CA VAL A 29 0.45 9.48 14.58
C VAL A 29 -0.64 9.65 13.51
N LYS A 30 -0.29 10.30 12.40
CA LYS A 30 -1.14 10.36 11.22
C LYS A 30 -1.23 8.98 10.57
N VAL A 31 -2.44 8.43 10.51
CA VAL A 31 -2.71 7.13 9.87
C VAL A 31 -3.43 7.35 8.56
N VAL A 32 -2.93 6.77 7.49
CA VAL A 32 -3.56 6.78 6.16
C VAL A 32 -3.75 5.35 5.70
N ILE A 33 -5.01 4.92 5.55
CA ILE A 33 -5.32 3.60 5.03
C ILE A 33 -5.34 3.63 3.51
N LEU A 34 -4.56 2.74 2.90
CA LEU A 34 -4.56 2.52 1.46
C LEU A 34 -5.40 1.27 1.16
N ALA A 35 -6.43 1.42 0.35
CA ALA A 35 -7.37 0.33 0.10
C ALA A 35 -7.76 0.23 -1.38
N ASP A 36 -8.03 -0.99 -1.83
CA ASP A 36 -8.41 -1.25 -3.20
C ASP A 36 -9.93 -1.02 -3.45
N ARG A 37 -10.38 -1.33 -4.67
CA ARG A 37 -11.77 -1.13 -5.15
C ARG A 37 -12.82 -1.87 -4.30
N GLY A 38 -12.44 -2.92 -3.59
CA GLY A 38 -13.33 -3.68 -2.72
C GLY A 38 -13.77 -2.89 -1.48
N PHE A 39 -13.00 -1.89 -1.09
CA PHE A 39 -13.23 -1.05 0.09
C PHE A 39 -13.93 0.28 -0.22
N SER A 40 -14.43 0.48 -1.44
CA SER A 40 -15.10 1.72 -1.86
C SER A 40 -16.49 1.92 -1.22
N ASN A 41 -16.81 1.16 -0.17
CA ASN A 41 -18.07 1.27 0.55
C ASN A 41 -18.10 2.54 1.43
N PRO A 42 -19.17 3.37 1.36
CA PRO A 42 -19.35 4.52 2.23
C PRO A 42 -19.20 4.23 3.73
N GLU A 43 -19.70 3.10 4.19
CA GLU A 43 -19.61 2.70 5.60
C GLU A 43 -18.16 2.51 6.07
N PHE A 44 -17.30 1.96 5.20
CA PHE A 44 -15.87 1.81 5.48
C PHE A 44 -15.20 3.17 5.64
N VAL A 45 -15.41 4.07 4.68
CA VAL A 45 -14.81 5.42 4.71
C VAL A 45 -15.29 6.20 5.93
N SER A 46 -16.59 6.14 6.23
CA SER A 46 -17.16 6.79 7.41
C SER A 46 -16.57 6.25 8.72
N TYR A 47 -16.35 4.94 8.78
CA TYR A 47 -15.74 4.32 9.96
C TYR A 47 -14.27 4.73 10.13
N VAL A 48 -13.51 4.77 9.05
CA VAL A 48 -12.11 5.26 9.07
C VAL A 48 -12.05 6.70 9.58
N ARG A 49 -12.96 7.56 9.10
CA ARG A 49 -13.08 8.94 9.59
C ARG A 49 -13.45 9.02 11.09
N ALA A 50 -14.31 8.13 11.57
CA ALA A 50 -14.68 8.06 12.99
C ALA A 50 -13.46 7.70 13.88
N LEU A 51 -12.49 6.95 13.37
CA LEU A 51 -11.21 6.70 14.02
C LEU A 51 -10.23 7.88 13.94
N LYS A 52 -10.62 8.99 13.33
CA LYS A 52 -9.75 10.15 13.01
C LYS A 52 -8.58 9.78 12.09
N TRP A 53 -8.74 8.75 11.30
CA TRP A 53 -7.79 8.30 10.31
C TRP A 53 -8.16 8.80 8.92
N GLN A 54 -7.18 8.83 8.03
CA GLN A 54 -7.36 9.16 6.62
C GLN A 54 -7.39 7.89 5.77
N CYS A 55 -7.94 7.97 4.58
CA CYS A 55 -7.85 6.88 3.62
C CYS A 55 -7.67 7.35 2.18
N ARG A 56 -7.07 6.46 1.39
CA ARG A 56 -7.00 6.53 -0.07
C ARG A 56 -7.61 5.24 -0.60
N VAL A 57 -8.75 5.33 -1.25
CA VAL A 57 -9.50 4.15 -1.74
C VAL A 57 -9.64 4.23 -3.24
N ARG A 58 -9.18 3.21 -3.96
CA ARG A 58 -9.42 3.13 -5.40
C ARG A 58 -10.90 2.90 -5.68
N LEU A 59 -11.47 3.66 -6.60
CA LEU A 59 -12.86 3.56 -7.00
C LEU A 59 -12.99 2.84 -8.34
N LYS A 60 -14.16 2.23 -8.57
CA LYS A 60 -14.55 1.74 -9.89
C LYS A 60 -15.05 2.89 -10.75
N SER A 61 -14.86 2.82 -12.06
CA SER A 61 -15.29 3.86 -13.02
C SER A 61 -16.79 4.15 -13.02
N ASN A 62 -17.61 3.21 -12.56
CA ASN A 62 -19.07 3.33 -12.48
C ASN A 62 -19.57 3.92 -11.16
N VAL A 63 -18.69 4.35 -10.27
CA VAL A 63 -19.08 5.05 -9.05
C VAL A 63 -19.67 6.41 -9.38
N TRP A 64 -20.78 6.74 -8.72
CA TRP A 64 -21.50 7.99 -8.91
C TRP A 64 -20.89 9.11 -8.08
N ILE A 65 -20.68 10.26 -8.72
CA ILE A 65 -20.23 11.52 -8.13
C ILE A 65 -21.20 12.63 -8.48
N HIS A 66 -21.38 13.60 -7.63
CA HIS A 66 -22.26 14.74 -7.88
C HIS A 66 -21.44 15.91 -8.41
N HIS A 67 -21.73 16.33 -9.64
CA HIS A 67 -21.16 17.54 -10.24
C HIS A 67 -22.09 18.73 -9.95
N PRO A 68 -21.61 19.87 -9.49
CA PRO A 68 -22.47 21.02 -9.08
C PRO A 68 -23.46 21.47 -10.16
N LYS A 69 -23.02 21.53 -11.42
CA LYS A 69 -23.84 21.99 -12.55
C LYS A 69 -24.57 20.87 -13.31
N LYS A 70 -24.03 19.65 -13.33
CA LYS A 70 -24.54 18.53 -14.16
C LYS A 70 -25.31 17.48 -13.36
N GLY A 71 -25.32 17.60 -12.04
CA GLY A 71 -25.91 16.59 -11.16
C GLY A 71 -25.10 15.29 -11.12
N TRP A 72 -25.79 14.18 -10.87
CA TRP A 72 -25.13 12.89 -10.72
C TRP A 72 -24.58 12.34 -12.04
N GLN A 73 -23.30 12.04 -12.05
CA GLN A 73 -22.59 11.39 -13.15
C GLN A 73 -21.64 10.30 -12.61
N THR A 74 -21.18 9.40 -13.47
CA THR A 74 -20.18 8.40 -13.10
C THR A 74 -18.76 8.93 -13.27
N LEU A 75 -17.79 8.35 -12.57
CA LEU A 75 -16.37 8.72 -12.73
C LEU A 75 -15.88 8.57 -14.17
N LYS A 76 -16.40 7.58 -14.91
CA LYS A 76 -16.11 7.41 -16.35
C LYS A 76 -16.46 8.65 -17.19
N GLN A 77 -17.48 9.40 -16.80
CA GLN A 77 -17.93 10.61 -17.50
C GLN A 77 -17.07 11.85 -17.22
N LEU A 78 -16.01 11.74 -16.41
CA LEU A 78 -15.01 12.80 -16.26
C LEU A 78 -14.17 13.04 -17.53
N HIS A 79 -14.21 12.09 -18.49
CA HIS A 79 -13.48 12.20 -19.76
C HIS A 79 -12.04 12.69 -19.61
N LEU A 80 -11.20 11.86 -19.00
CA LEU A 80 -9.77 12.14 -18.84
C LEU A 80 -9.06 11.90 -20.18
N ALA A 81 -8.24 12.84 -20.60
CA ALA A 81 -7.31 12.64 -21.69
C ALA A 81 -6.09 11.83 -21.23
N PHE A 82 -5.37 11.25 -22.17
CA PHE A 82 -4.14 10.52 -21.86
C PHE A 82 -3.10 11.47 -21.24
N GLY A 83 -2.55 11.11 -20.07
CA GLY A 83 -1.65 11.97 -19.32
C GLY A 83 -2.33 13.12 -18.58
N GLU A 84 -3.66 13.13 -18.48
CA GLU A 84 -4.40 14.12 -17.69
C GLU A 84 -4.70 13.60 -16.29
N ALA A 85 -4.60 14.51 -15.31
CA ALA A 85 -5.07 14.30 -13.94
C ALA A 85 -6.05 15.40 -13.54
N LYS A 86 -7.18 15.02 -12.97
CA LYS A 86 -8.18 15.91 -12.36
C LYS A 86 -8.17 15.71 -10.85
N LEU A 87 -7.92 16.78 -10.13
CA LEU A 87 -7.96 16.83 -8.67
C LEU A 87 -9.24 17.56 -8.27
N ILE A 88 -10.22 16.85 -7.73
CA ILE A 88 -11.54 17.37 -7.46
C ILE A 88 -11.75 17.44 -5.95
N GLN A 89 -12.00 18.64 -5.46
CA GLN A 89 -12.19 18.94 -4.05
C GLN A 89 -13.69 18.94 -3.71
N HIS A 90 -14.04 18.62 -2.45
CA HIS A 90 -15.38 18.70 -1.89
C HIS A 90 -16.46 17.95 -2.68
N VAL A 91 -16.17 16.70 -3.04
CA VAL A 91 -17.04 15.86 -3.86
C VAL A 91 -18.07 15.14 -3.00
N LYS A 92 -19.30 15.00 -3.51
CA LYS A 92 -20.29 14.07 -2.99
C LYS A 92 -20.28 12.79 -3.81
N VAL A 93 -20.07 11.65 -3.17
CA VAL A 93 -19.88 10.34 -3.80
C VAL A 93 -20.96 9.37 -3.34
N HIS A 94 -21.42 8.50 -4.23
CA HIS A 94 -22.50 7.52 -4.09
C HIS A 94 -23.91 8.16 -3.95
N LYS A 95 -24.87 7.72 -4.76
CA LYS A 95 -26.25 8.19 -4.72
C LYS A 95 -26.98 7.76 -3.45
N SER A 96 -26.81 6.48 -3.07
CA SER A 96 -27.34 5.94 -1.82
C SER A 96 -26.25 5.94 -0.75
N LYS A 97 -26.54 6.30 0.48
CA LYS A 97 -25.55 6.47 1.57
C LYS A 97 -24.37 7.35 1.14
N SER A 98 -24.70 8.54 0.64
CA SER A 98 -23.68 9.42 0.07
C SER A 98 -22.63 9.85 1.09
N LEU A 99 -21.38 9.83 0.67
CA LEU A 99 -20.27 10.49 1.36
C LEU A 99 -20.18 11.92 0.85
N THR A 100 -20.15 12.86 1.78
CA THR A 100 -19.92 14.27 1.48
C THR A 100 -18.52 14.68 1.92
N ASP A 101 -18.05 15.78 1.37
CA ASP A 101 -16.76 16.37 1.73
C ASP A 101 -15.61 15.36 1.65
N VAL A 102 -15.53 14.68 0.50
CA VAL A 102 -14.42 13.85 0.10
C VAL A 102 -13.74 14.46 -1.12
N TYR A 103 -12.58 13.95 -1.44
CA TYR A 103 -11.72 14.44 -2.51
C TYR A 103 -11.46 13.33 -3.50
N ILE A 104 -11.32 13.65 -4.78
CA ILE A 104 -11.02 12.67 -5.81
C ILE A 104 -9.79 13.09 -6.58
N ALA A 105 -8.82 12.18 -6.69
CA ALA A 105 -7.76 12.24 -7.67
C ALA A 105 -8.08 11.27 -8.80
N ALA A 106 -8.26 11.78 -10.01
CA ALA A 106 -8.58 11.00 -11.19
C ALA A 106 -7.49 11.22 -12.24
N ALA A 107 -6.92 10.15 -12.80
CA ALA A 107 -5.90 10.24 -13.85
C ALA A 107 -6.04 9.10 -14.86
N TRP A 108 -5.63 9.36 -16.08
CA TRP A 108 -5.32 8.32 -17.04
C TRP A 108 -3.82 8.11 -17.03
N GLU A 109 -3.40 7.04 -16.33
CA GLU A 109 -2.01 6.72 -16.11
C GLU A 109 -1.37 6.21 -17.41
N THR A 110 -0.23 6.81 -17.80
CA THR A 110 0.40 6.59 -19.11
C THR A 110 1.16 5.28 -19.22
N THR A 111 1.64 4.72 -18.10
CA THR A 111 2.45 3.51 -18.09
C THR A 111 1.60 2.25 -18.20
N SER A 112 0.58 2.12 -17.35
CA SER A 112 -0.34 0.97 -17.35
C SER A 112 -1.52 1.15 -18.31
N LYS A 113 -1.70 2.37 -18.88
CA LYS A 113 -2.87 2.77 -19.68
C LYS A 113 -4.19 2.55 -18.94
N GLU A 114 -4.17 2.64 -17.60
CA GLU A 114 -5.34 2.47 -16.76
C GLU A 114 -5.86 3.80 -16.22
N TYR A 115 -7.17 3.85 -16.00
CA TYR A 115 -7.79 4.94 -15.26
C TYR A 115 -7.65 4.71 -13.77
N TRP A 116 -7.10 5.70 -13.09
CA TRP A 116 -7.00 5.74 -11.64
C TRP A 116 -8.00 6.73 -11.08
N TYR A 117 -8.92 6.24 -10.26
CA TYR A 117 -9.86 7.05 -9.51
C TYR A 117 -9.63 6.76 -8.03
N ILE A 118 -9.10 7.73 -7.30
CA ILE A 118 -8.74 7.58 -5.89
C ILE A 118 -9.61 8.54 -5.08
N LEU A 119 -10.46 7.98 -4.22
CA LEU A 119 -11.15 8.72 -3.18
C LEU A 119 -10.17 8.99 -2.04
N SER A 120 -10.15 10.20 -1.57
CA SER A 120 -9.35 10.66 -0.44
C SER A 120 -10.25 11.34 0.59
N THR A 121 -9.92 11.20 1.87
CA THR A 121 -10.54 11.95 2.96
C THR A 121 -9.81 13.24 3.30
N GLU A 122 -8.72 13.54 2.60
CA GLU A 122 -7.96 14.79 2.64
C GLU A 122 -7.85 15.39 1.24
N PRO A 123 -7.56 16.69 1.12
CA PRO A 123 -7.34 17.34 -0.17
C PRO A 123 -6.37 16.57 -1.06
N THR A 124 -6.74 16.39 -2.31
CA THR A 124 -5.93 15.64 -3.27
C THR A 124 -4.89 16.52 -3.96
N THR A 125 -3.74 15.93 -4.19
CA THR A 125 -2.62 16.48 -4.96
C THR A 125 -2.06 15.40 -5.88
N ILE A 126 -1.08 15.72 -6.70
CA ILE A 126 -0.31 14.71 -7.46
C ILE A 126 0.33 13.67 -6.54
N GLN A 127 0.71 14.07 -5.32
CA GLN A 127 1.27 13.16 -4.33
C GLN A 127 0.28 12.06 -3.91
N THR A 128 -1.03 12.30 -3.99
CA THR A 128 -2.07 11.29 -3.70
C THR A 128 -1.91 10.02 -4.52
N PHE A 129 -1.49 10.13 -5.79
CA PHE A 129 -1.24 8.96 -6.64
C PHE A 129 0.00 8.17 -6.17
N ARG A 130 1.05 8.88 -5.74
CA ARG A 130 2.28 8.26 -5.21
C ARG A 130 2.02 7.57 -3.88
N GLU A 131 1.29 8.22 -2.98
CA GLU A 131 0.87 7.62 -1.71
C GLU A 131 0.05 6.35 -1.94
N TYR A 132 -0.92 6.41 -2.87
CA TYR A 132 -1.73 5.25 -3.19
C TYR A 132 -0.90 4.12 -3.83
N ALA A 133 0.14 4.44 -4.60
CA ALA A 133 1.01 3.45 -5.23
C ALA A 133 1.73 2.55 -4.20
N LEU A 134 1.97 3.03 -2.97
CA LEU A 134 2.54 2.21 -1.88
C LEU A 134 1.67 0.99 -1.53
N ARG A 135 0.38 0.99 -1.90
CA ARG A 135 -0.48 -0.18 -1.73
C ARG A 135 0.04 -1.42 -2.48
N PHE A 136 0.73 -1.22 -3.59
CA PHE A 136 1.25 -2.35 -4.37
C PHE A 136 2.40 -3.08 -3.67
N ASP A 137 3.07 -2.46 -2.70
CA ASP A 137 4.14 -3.09 -1.92
C ASP A 137 3.61 -4.27 -1.10
N ILE A 138 2.32 -4.25 -0.72
CA ILE A 138 1.68 -5.36 0.00
C ILE A 138 1.53 -6.60 -0.89
N GLU A 139 1.35 -6.41 -2.20
CA GLU A 139 1.24 -7.52 -3.16
C GLU A 139 2.60 -8.21 -3.34
N GLU A 140 3.71 -7.45 -3.34
CA GLU A 140 5.06 -7.99 -3.35
C GLU A 140 5.35 -8.80 -2.08
N ASN A 141 4.91 -8.29 -0.90
CA ASN A 141 5.04 -9.03 0.35
C ASN A 141 4.24 -10.34 0.36
N PHE A 142 3.02 -10.34 -0.22
CA PHE A 142 2.25 -11.58 -0.37
C PHE A 142 2.90 -12.57 -1.35
N LEU A 143 3.61 -12.11 -2.37
CA LEU A 143 4.38 -12.97 -3.27
C LEU A 143 5.56 -13.62 -2.54
N ASP A 144 6.24 -12.87 -1.67
CA ASP A 144 7.31 -13.40 -0.83
C ASP A 144 6.79 -14.45 0.16
N ASP A 145 5.62 -14.23 0.77
CA ASP A 145 4.98 -15.20 1.65
C ASP A 145 4.56 -16.48 0.90
N LYS A 146 4.04 -16.34 -0.34
CA LYS A 146 3.48 -17.46 -1.10
C LYS A 146 4.51 -18.31 -1.79
N SER A 147 5.39 -17.73 -2.60
CA SER A 147 6.20 -18.50 -3.55
C SER A 147 7.66 -18.10 -3.63
N ASN A 148 8.00 -16.83 -3.40
CA ASN A 148 9.37 -16.34 -3.62
C ASN A 148 10.27 -16.42 -2.37
N GLY A 149 9.68 -16.63 -1.18
CA GLY A 149 10.38 -16.68 0.09
C GLY A 149 9.98 -17.88 0.93
N PHE A 150 8.80 -17.81 1.59
CA PHE A 150 8.40 -18.78 2.61
C PHE A 150 7.56 -19.96 2.11
N ASP A 151 7.09 -19.90 0.86
CA ASP A 151 6.29 -20.96 0.23
C ASP A 151 5.10 -21.44 1.09
N LEU A 152 4.31 -20.45 1.57
CA LEU A 152 3.16 -20.68 2.46
C LEU A 152 2.18 -21.72 1.90
N GLU A 153 2.02 -21.76 0.57
CA GLU A 153 1.09 -22.68 -0.08
C GLU A 153 1.54 -24.15 0.04
N SER A 154 2.84 -24.42 0.11
CA SER A 154 3.37 -25.78 0.32
C SER A 154 3.16 -26.30 1.73
N SER A 155 2.85 -25.43 2.69
CA SER A 155 2.54 -25.84 4.07
C SER A 155 1.37 -26.81 4.20
N ARG A 156 0.47 -26.82 3.20
CA ARG A 156 -0.77 -27.63 3.15
C ARG A 156 -1.69 -27.45 4.36
N LEU A 157 -1.51 -26.40 5.15
CA LEU A 157 -2.37 -26.07 6.28
C LEU A 157 -3.76 -25.65 5.80
N ARG A 158 -4.81 -26.24 6.40
CA ARG A 158 -6.21 -25.98 6.02
C ARG A 158 -7.02 -25.32 7.14
N SER A 159 -6.54 -25.35 8.38
CA SER A 159 -7.27 -24.76 9.50
C SER A 159 -6.92 -23.27 9.67
N ALA A 160 -7.93 -22.42 9.83
CA ALA A 160 -7.73 -20.98 10.02
C ALA A 160 -6.84 -20.66 11.26
N PRO A 161 -6.96 -21.34 12.41
CA PRO A 161 -6.05 -21.11 13.54
C PRO A 161 -4.59 -21.45 13.24
N ALA A 162 -4.33 -22.53 12.50
CA ALA A 162 -2.97 -22.94 12.14
C ALA A 162 -2.35 -21.93 11.15
N ILE A 163 -3.10 -21.54 10.12
CA ILE A 163 -2.68 -20.51 9.17
C ILE A 163 -2.42 -19.18 9.87
N SER A 164 -3.28 -18.77 10.82
CA SER A 164 -3.08 -17.53 11.57
C SER A 164 -1.79 -17.54 12.39
N ARG A 165 -1.47 -18.66 13.04
CA ARG A 165 -0.18 -18.81 13.76
C ARG A 165 1.00 -18.76 12.81
N LEU A 166 0.92 -19.46 11.68
CA LEU A 166 1.98 -19.42 10.68
C LEU A 166 2.18 -18.00 10.13
N CYS A 167 1.11 -17.29 9.75
CA CYS A 167 1.21 -15.90 9.31
C CYS A 167 1.86 -14.99 10.36
N LEU A 168 1.60 -15.20 11.65
CA LEU A 168 2.27 -14.46 12.71
C LEU A 168 3.78 -14.75 12.74
N VAL A 169 4.16 -16.02 12.65
CA VAL A 169 5.59 -16.41 12.58
C VAL A 169 6.25 -15.81 11.35
N LEU A 170 5.59 -15.88 10.19
CA LEU A 170 6.12 -15.29 8.94
C LEU A 170 6.30 -13.77 9.07
N ALA A 171 5.33 -13.07 9.63
CA ALA A 171 5.44 -11.62 9.85
C ALA A 171 6.63 -11.26 10.74
N MET A 172 6.82 -11.97 11.85
CA MET A 172 7.98 -11.77 12.74
C MET A 172 9.30 -12.10 12.04
N THR A 173 9.33 -13.18 11.26
CA THR A 173 10.51 -13.59 10.49
C THR A 173 10.86 -12.56 9.42
N THR A 174 9.87 -12.04 8.70
CA THR A 174 10.04 -10.98 7.69
C THR A 174 10.66 -9.73 8.31
N ILE A 175 10.14 -9.29 9.47
CA ILE A 175 10.68 -8.12 10.20
C ILE A 175 12.13 -8.40 10.62
N PHE A 176 12.40 -9.56 11.21
CA PHE A 176 13.74 -9.92 11.68
C PHE A 176 14.74 -9.99 10.52
N LEU A 177 14.39 -10.70 9.44
CA LEU A 177 15.27 -10.85 8.27
C LEU A 177 15.51 -9.50 7.56
N SER A 178 14.46 -8.68 7.41
CA SER A 178 14.62 -7.34 6.82
C SER A 178 15.52 -6.44 7.68
N ALA A 179 15.40 -6.54 9.01
CA ALA A 179 16.26 -5.82 9.95
C ALA A 179 17.71 -6.29 9.88
N GLN A 180 17.94 -7.59 9.79
CA GLN A 180 19.28 -8.16 9.57
C GLN A 180 19.85 -7.71 8.22
N GLY A 181 19.04 -7.70 7.16
CA GLY A 181 19.46 -7.23 5.84
C GLY A 181 19.87 -5.76 5.84
N LEU A 182 19.11 -4.91 6.53
CA LEU A 182 19.47 -3.50 6.71
C LEU A 182 20.76 -3.35 7.52
N ALA A 183 20.91 -4.11 8.62
CA ALA A 183 22.12 -4.11 9.43
C ALA A 183 23.36 -4.55 8.62
N VAL A 184 23.22 -5.55 7.76
CA VAL A 184 24.27 -6.02 6.84
C VAL A 184 24.72 -4.92 5.89
N VAL A 185 23.79 -4.17 5.32
CA VAL A 185 24.09 -3.04 4.42
C VAL A 185 24.77 -1.91 5.19
N ASN A 186 24.25 -1.53 6.34
CA ASN A 186 24.81 -0.46 7.18
C ASN A 186 26.21 -0.79 7.76
N SER A 187 26.55 -2.08 7.83
CA SER A 187 27.85 -2.55 8.31
C SER A 187 28.84 -2.88 7.19
N ASP A 188 28.55 -2.53 5.95
CA ASP A 188 29.35 -2.81 4.75
C ASP A 188 29.58 -4.30 4.47
N TYR A 189 28.78 -5.20 5.07
CA TYR A 189 28.89 -6.64 4.84
C TYR A 189 28.06 -7.14 3.67
N ARG A 190 27.37 -6.26 2.94
CA ARG A 190 26.48 -6.62 1.84
C ARG A 190 27.15 -7.54 0.83
N ARG A 191 28.40 -7.25 0.42
CA ARG A 191 29.13 -8.03 -0.60
C ARG A 191 29.42 -9.46 -0.20
N LEU A 192 29.34 -9.81 1.07
CA LEU A 192 29.44 -11.19 1.53
C LEU A 192 28.25 -12.04 1.11
N VAL A 193 27.08 -11.45 0.88
CA VAL A 193 25.80 -12.14 0.61
C VAL A 193 25.10 -11.66 -0.65
N ASP A 194 25.49 -10.49 -1.19
CA ASP A 194 25.10 -9.93 -2.47
C ASP A 194 26.36 -9.33 -3.13
N PRO A 195 27.13 -10.11 -3.91
CA PRO A 195 28.46 -9.74 -4.42
C PRO A 195 28.43 -8.69 -5.54
N HIS A 196 27.25 -8.29 -6.03
CA HIS A 196 27.15 -7.31 -7.10
C HIS A 196 27.65 -5.92 -6.68
N TRP A 197 28.12 -5.13 -7.65
CA TRP A 197 28.59 -3.76 -7.42
C TRP A 197 27.51 -2.87 -6.78
N PHE A 198 26.27 -3.07 -7.14
CA PHE A 198 25.10 -2.42 -6.60
C PHE A 198 24.16 -3.45 -6.00
N ARG A 199 23.31 -3.03 -5.06
CA ARG A 199 22.34 -3.91 -4.43
C ARG A 199 21.36 -4.48 -5.45
N GLY A 200 21.39 -5.80 -5.64
CA GLY A 200 20.48 -6.55 -6.51
C GLY A 200 19.34 -7.25 -5.76
N LEU A 201 19.49 -7.46 -4.46
CA LEU A 201 18.53 -8.18 -3.61
C LEU A 201 17.72 -7.25 -2.71
N SER A 202 16.51 -7.68 -2.31
CA SER A 202 15.75 -7.01 -1.26
C SER A 202 16.46 -7.15 0.10
N TYR A 203 16.17 -6.26 1.05
CA TYR A 203 16.68 -6.38 2.41
C TYR A 203 16.28 -7.71 3.07
N LEU A 204 15.06 -8.19 2.81
CA LEU A 204 14.61 -9.52 3.24
C LEU A 204 15.57 -10.62 2.74
N LYS A 205 15.91 -10.61 1.45
CA LYS A 205 16.77 -11.63 0.85
C LYS A 205 18.22 -11.52 1.31
N ILE A 206 18.74 -10.31 1.46
CA ILE A 206 20.07 -10.07 2.05
C ILE A 206 20.12 -10.62 3.48
N GLY A 207 19.13 -10.31 4.32
CA GLY A 207 19.04 -10.82 5.68
C GLY A 207 18.89 -12.35 5.74
N TRP A 208 18.08 -12.93 4.86
CA TRP A 208 17.97 -14.37 4.72
C TRP A 208 19.32 -15.03 4.42
N ASN A 209 20.03 -14.52 3.43
CA ASN A 209 21.36 -15.04 3.05
C ASN A 209 22.38 -14.84 4.18
N TRP A 210 22.30 -13.70 4.88
CA TRP A 210 23.17 -13.43 6.03
C TRP A 210 22.92 -14.40 7.19
N VAL A 211 21.66 -14.58 7.60
CA VAL A 211 21.30 -15.48 8.68
C VAL A 211 21.74 -16.91 8.38
N ASN A 212 21.49 -17.42 7.17
CA ASN A 212 21.95 -18.73 6.76
C ASN A 212 23.49 -18.85 6.83
N ARG A 213 24.21 -17.84 6.37
CA ARG A 213 25.66 -17.82 6.41
C ARG A 213 26.18 -17.72 7.85
N ALA A 214 25.58 -16.88 8.67
CA ALA A 214 25.94 -16.73 10.07
C ALA A 214 25.75 -18.05 10.85
N LEU A 215 24.62 -18.73 10.65
CA LEU A 215 24.37 -20.05 11.22
C LEU A 215 25.42 -21.09 10.77
N THR A 216 25.74 -21.12 9.48
CA THR A 216 26.71 -22.07 8.91
C THR A 216 28.13 -21.80 9.41
N LYS A 217 28.48 -20.53 9.62
CA LYS A 217 29.83 -20.10 10.04
C LYS A 217 29.95 -19.85 11.54
N ASN A 218 28.89 -20.08 12.28
CA ASN A 218 28.80 -19.78 13.72
C ASN A 218 29.13 -18.31 14.04
N TRP A 219 28.64 -17.38 13.21
CA TRP A 219 28.75 -15.96 13.44
C TRP A 219 27.57 -15.44 14.29
N ALA A 220 27.81 -14.37 15.03
CA ALA A 220 26.73 -13.65 15.70
C ALA A 220 25.84 -12.92 14.69
N PHE A 221 24.54 -12.80 15.03
CA PHE A 221 23.66 -11.91 14.30
C PHE A 221 24.03 -10.45 14.58
N LEU A 222 23.76 -9.60 13.61
CA LEU A 222 24.04 -8.17 13.75
C LEU A 222 23.01 -7.50 14.67
N ALA A 223 23.44 -6.47 15.38
CA ALA A 223 22.54 -5.64 16.17
C ALA A 223 21.51 -4.95 15.25
N ILE A 224 20.23 -5.06 15.60
CA ILE A 224 19.13 -4.49 14.82
C ILE A 224 19.02 -3.01 15.16
N SER A 225 19.15 -2.15 14.15
CA SER A 225 18.76 -0.74 14.21
C SER A 225 17.27 -0.57 13.90
N SER A 226 16.66 0.52 14.37
CA SER A 226 15.25 0.80 14.11
C SER A 226 14.99 1.09 12.62
N PHE A 227 13.82 0.71 12.13
CA PHE A 227 13.34 1.01 10.75
C PHE A 227 12.89 2.47 10.57
N THR A 228 13.37 3.41 11.38
CA THR A 228 12.87 4.78 11.43
C THR A 228 13.42 5.71 10.35
N SER A 229 14.30 5.24 9.49
CA SER A 229 14.87 6.05 8.41
C SER A 229 13.94 6.05 7.20
N ASN A 230 13.54 7.24 6.74
CA ASN A 230 12.90 7.43 5.43
C ASN A 230 13.91 7.35 4.27
N PHE A 231 15.15 7.02 4.55
CA PHE A 231 16.24 6.96 3.60
C PHE A 231 16.68 5.50 3.41
N ASP A 232 16.70 5.04 2.16
CA ASP A 232 17.28 3.76 1.77
C ASP A 232 18.81 3.96 1.62
N PRO A 233 19.64 3.36 2.49
CA PRO A 233 21.10 3.58 2.48
C PRO A 233 21.79 3.02 1.22
N ASP A 234 21.22 2.00 0.60
CA ASP A 234 21.74 1.39 -0.63
C ASP A 234 20.58 1.00 -1.57
N PRO A 235 20.01 1.98 -2.31
CA PRO A 235 18.84 1.72 -3.15
C PRO A 235 19.17 0.74 -4.27
N ALA A 236 18.33 -0.28 -4.48
CA ALA A 236 18.48 -1.22 -5.57
C ALA A 236 18.34 -0.51 -6.93
N ILE A 237 19.28 -0.75 -7.86
CA ILE A 237 19.29 -0.09 -9.18
C ILE A 237 18.01 -0.37 -9.97
N ALA A 238 17.51 -1.59 -9.93
CA ALA A 238 16.24 -1.93 -10.58
C ALA A 238 15.08 -1.09 -10.03
N SER A 239 15.04 -0.84 -8.72
CA SER A 239 14.05 0.04 -8.08
C SER A 239 14.27 1.49 -8.48
N LEU A 240 15.52 1.96 -8.58
CA LEU A 240 15.84 3.32 -9.03
C LEU A 240 15.42 3.54 -10.49
N ILE A 241 15.68 2.60 -11.38
CA ILE A 241 15.27 2.68 -12.78
C ILE A 241 13.74 2.68 -12.88
N LYS A 242 13.06 1.76 -12.20
CA LYS A 242 11.60 1.71 -12.13
C LYS A 242 11.03 2.98 -11.50
N HIS A 243 11.64 3.48 -10.42
CA HIS A 243 11.21 4.69 -9.74
C HIS A 243 11.43 5.92 -10.63
N ARG A 244 12.59 6.06 -11.28
CA ARG A 244 12.86 7.11 -12.26
C ARG A 244 11.90 7.01 -13.45
N GLN A 245 11.68 5.82 -14.01
CA GLN A 245 10.72 5.64 -15.10
C GLN A 245 9.29 6.00 -14.68
N LYS A 246 8.87 5.67 -13.44
CA LYS A 246 7.58 6.08 -12.89
C LYS A 246 7.52 7.59 -12.62
N LEU A 247 8.58 8.19 -12.10
CA LEU A 247 8.63 9.62 -11.77
C LEU A 247 8.77 10.53 -13.00
N TYR A 248 9.56 10.13 -14.00
CA TYR A 248 9.83 10.96 -15.18
C TYR A 248 8.79 10.77 -16.29
N ARG A 249 8.00 9.68 -16.28
CA ARG A 249 6.96 9.44 -17.29
C ARG A 249 5.58 9.96 -16.95
N VAL A 250 5.38 10.51 -15.76
CA VAL A 250 4.08 11.00 -15.31
C VAL A 250 4.15 12.52 -15.15
N GLU A 251 4.40 13.23 -16.22
CA GLU A 251 3.96 14.62 -16.35
C GLU A 251 2.46 14.58 -16.64
N PHE A 252 1.66 14.73 -15.59
CA PHE A 252 0.24 14.95 -15.77
C PHE A 252 -0.01 16.43 -16.07
N SER A 253 -0.80 16.70 -17.08
CA SER A 253 -1.54 17.95 -17.16
C SER A 253 -2.56 17.95 -16.03
N VAL A 254 -2.37 18.79 -15.01
CA VAL A 254 -3.18 18.80 -13.79
C VAL A 254 -4.27 19.85 -13.89
N LEU A 255 -5.52 19.42 -13.74
CA LEU A 255 -6.67 20.31 -13.58
C LEU A 255 -7.21 20.17 -12.15
N SER A 256 -7.15 21.25 -11.37
CA SER A 256 -7.75 21.31 -10.03
C SER A 256 -9.16 21.92 -10.13
N LEU A 257 -10.14 21.23 -9.58
CA LEU A 257 -11.55 21.60 -9.56
C LEU A 257 -12.04 21.64 -8.12
N ASP A 258 -12.70 22.72 -7.73
CA ASP A 258 -13.41 22.79 -6.45
C ASP A 258 -14.91 22.66 -6.70
N TRP A 259 -15.54 21.68 -6.05
CA TRP A 259 -16.97 21.40 -6.15
C TRP A 259 -17.70 21.72 -4.84
N ALA A 260 -17.10 22.53 -3.98
CA ALA A 260 -17.80 23.10 -2.85
C ALA A 260 -19.01 23.88 -3.38
N SER A 261 -20.22 23.45 -3.01
CA SER A 261 -21.49 24.10 -3.33
C SER A 261 -22.08 24.77 -2.12
#